data_7fb2a43d89e35ca2b5b867d9cfb69bfb
#
_entry.id   7fb2a43d89e35ca2b5b867d9cfb69bfb
#
_cell.length_a   1.000
_cell.length_b   1.000
_cell.length_c   1.000
_cell.angle_alpha   90.00
_cell.angle_beta   90.00
_cell.angle_gamma   90.00
#
_symmetry.space_group_name_H-M   'P 1'
#
loop_
_entity.id
_entity.type
_entity.pdbx_description
1 polymer ?
#
loop_
_entity_poly.entity_id
_entity_poly.type
_entity_poly.pdbx_seq_one_letter_code
_entity_poly.pdbx_strand_id
1 'polypeptide(L)'
;MISQLRKLVSETTLVLTDHQLAQCVAYIELLHKWNSTYNLTSVRDPNEMLIKHVMDSLVIAPHLIGNNFIDVGTGPGLPGVLLAIYYPDKTFTLLDSLGKRIRFLNQVKLQLKLKNIQPVQSRVELHQPELGYDGVISRAFASINDMLSWCKHLPNKKGAFFAMKGAAVQEEIAALPDFVKVVAIKSLTVPQLQAERHLVILTHN
;
A
#
# COMPACT_ATOMS: atom_id res chain seq x y z
N MET A 1 -19.24 7.07 -9.14
CA MET A 1 -17.95 6.83 -8.41
C MET A 1 -17.17 8.11 -8.10
N ILE A 2 -16.84 9.00 -9.05
CA ILE A 2 -15.98 10.16 -8.78
C ILE A 2 -16.55 11.12 -7.71
N SER A 3 -17.84 11.43 -7.76
CA SER A 3 -18.50 12.29 -6.74
C SER A 3 -18.50 11.64 -5.36
N GLN A 4 -18.66 10.32 -5.30
CA GLN A 4 -18.56 9.57 -4.04
C GLN A 4 -17.14 9.58 -3.50
N LEU A 5 -16.13 9.34 -4.35
CA LEU A 5 -14.72 9.41 -3.92
C LEU A 5 -14.36 10.81 -3.43
N ARG A 6 -14.81 11.86 -4.14
CA ARG A 6 -14.61 13.27 -3.70
C ARG A 6 -15.20 13.51 -2.31
N LYS A 7 -16.39 12.98 -2.04
CA LYS A 7 -17.02 13.08 -0.71
C LYS A 7 -16.19 12.36 0.34
N LEU A 8 -15.76 11.12 0.09
CA LEU A 8 -14.90 10.37 1.01
C LEU A 8 -13.60 11.11 1.32
N VAL A 9 -12.94 11.67 0.30
CA VAL A 9 -11.71 12.46 0.47
C VAL A 9 -11.96 13.70 1.33
N SER A 10 -13.10 14.39 1.13
CA SER A 10 -13.44 15.59 1.92
C SER A 10 -13.67 15.31 3.42
N GLU A 11 -13.88 14.07 3.81
CA GLU A 11 -13.98 13.63 5.21
C GLU A 11 -12.60 13.37 5.86
N THR A 12 -11.51 13.65 5.13
CA THR A 12 -10.11 13.42 5.56
C THR A 12 -9.27 14.70 5.40
N THR A 13 -8.00 14.63 5.79
CA THR A 13 -7.01 15.69 5.52
C THR A 13 -6.33 15.55 4.16
N LEU A 14 -6.69 14.55 3.37
CA LEU A 14 -6.12 14.29 2.05
C LEU A 14 -6.59 15.36 1.04
N VAL A 15 -5.68 15.74 0.15
CA VAL A 15 -5.99 16.64 -0.96
C VAL A 15 -5.62 15.95 -2.26
N LEU A 16 -6.61 15.68 -3.10
CA LEU A 16 -6.43 15.09 -4.42
C LEU A 16 -6.90 16.08 -5.49
N THR A 17 -6.13 16.19 -6.56
CA THR A 17 -6.55 16.90 -7.77
C THR A 17 -7.64 16.12 -8.50
N ASP A 18 -8.38 16.79 -9.39
CA ASP A 18 -9.38 16.12 -10.23
C ASP A 18 -8.78 15.02 -11.09
N HIS A 19 -7.54 15.21 -11.54
CA HIS A 19 -6.80 14.19 -12.28
C HIS A 19 -6.52 12.95 -11.43
N GLN A 20 -6.06 13.11 -10.19
CA GLN A 20 -5.81 12.01 -9.25
C GLN A 20 -7.10 11.27 -8.88
N LEU A 21 -8.19 12.00 -8.66
CA LEU A 21 -9.51 11.39 -8.44
C LEU A 21 -9.95 10.54 -9.63
N ALA A 22 -9.77 11.04 -10.85
CA ALA A 22 -10.06 10.31 -12.07
C ALA A 22 -9.19 9.07 -12.23
N GLN A 23 -7.88 9.16 -11.91
CA GLN A 23 -6.97 8.00 -11.93
C GLN A 23 -7.37 6.94 -10.90
N CYS A 24 -7.78 7.32 -9.68
CA CYS A 24 -8.26 6.37 -8.68
C CYS A 24 -9.53 5.64 -9.16
N VAL A 25 -10.47 6.36 -9.77
CA VAL A 25 -11.70 5.75 -10.33
C VAL A 25 -11.34 4.80 -11.48
N ALA A 26 -10.50 5.23 -12.41
CA ALA A 26 -10.05 4.40 -13.54
C ALA A 26 -9.31 3.14 -13.06
N TYR A 27 -8.53 3.23 -11.97
CA TYR A 27 -7.91 2.06 -11.34
C TYR A 27 -8.97 1.08 -10.83
N ILE A 28 -10.02 1.56 -10.14
CA ILE A 28 -11.09 0.69 -9.62
C ILE A 28 -11.87 0.03 -10.75
N GLU A 29 -12.19 0.76 -11.81
CA GLU A 29 -12.87 0.21 -12.99
C GLU A 29 -12.04 -0.90 -13.65
N LEU A 30 -10.73 -0.66 -13.79
CA LEU A 30 -9.81 -1.66 -14.32
C LEU A 30 -9.69 -2.87 -13.40
N LEU A 31 -9.57 -2.65 -12.08
CA LEU A 31 -9.51 -3.73 -11.09
C LEU A 31 -10.80 -4.55 -11.11
N HIS A 32 -11.97 -3.91 -11.13
CA HIS A 32 -13.26 -4.60 -11.19
C HIS A 32 -13.36 -5.49 -12.44
N LYS A 33 -12.98 -4.95 -13.60
CA LYS A 33 -12.97 -5.70 -14.87
C LYS A 33 -12.05 -6.94 -14.81
N TRP A 34 -10.82 -6.78 -14.31
CA TRP A 34 -9.87 -7.89 -14.22
C TRP A 34 -10.24 -8.88 -13.13
N ASN A 35 -10.86 -8.42 -12.05
CA ASN A 35 -11.23 -9.24 -10.91
C ASN A 35 -12.23 -10.34 -11.27
N SER A 36 -13.08 -10.13 -12.26
CA SER A 36 -14.04 -11.13 -12.76
C SER A 36 -13.35 -12.40 -13.29
N THR A 37 -12.15 -12.25 -13.86
CA THR A 37 -11.41 -13.38 -14.47
C THR A 37 -10.29 -13.90 -13.57
N TYR A 38 -9.59 -13.00 -12.86
CA TYR A 38 -8.32 -13.35 -12.19
C TYR A 38 -8.42 -13.45 -10.67
N ASN A 39 -9.56 -13.09 -10.06
CA ASN A 39 -9.75 -13.10 -8.61
C ASN A 39 -8.59 -12.37 -7.88
N LEU A 40 -8.41 -11.09 -8.21
CA LEU A 40 -7.34 -10.24 -7.66
C LEU A 40 -7.65 -9.75 -6.26
N THR A 41 -8.94 -9.59 -5.94
CA THR A 41 -9.46 -9.16 -4.63
C THR A 41 -10.77 -9.86 -4.31
N SER A 42 -11.06 -10.03 -3.01
CA SER A 42 -12.34 -10.56 -2.52
C SER A 42 -13.48 -9.55 -2.61
N VAL A 43 -13.19 -8.25 -2.62
CA VAL A 43 -14.19 -7.18 -2.75
C VAL A 43 -14.69 -7.15 -4.20
N ARG A 44 -16.02 -7.21 -4.38
CA ARG A 44 -16.64 -7.30 -5.71
C ARG A 44 -17.33 -6.00 -6.15
N ASP A 45 -17.95 -5.30 -5.21
CA ASP A 45 -18.63 -4.04 -5.50
C ASP A 45 -17.63 -2.88 -5.66
N PRO A 46 -17.64 -2.17 -6.80
CA PRO A 46 -16.79 -1.00 -7.01
C PRO A 46 -16.97 0.11 -5.97
N ASN A 47 -18.17 0.29 -5.41
CA ASN A 47 -18.38 1.28 -4.36
C ASN A 47 -17.71 0.88 -3.04
N GLU A 48 -17.74 -0.42 -2.71
CA GLU A 48 -16.96 -0.93 -1.58
C GLU A 48 -15.45 -0.82 -1.83
N MET A 49 -14.98 -0.99 -3.07
CA MET A 49 -13.57 -0.81 -3.42
C MET A 49 -13.10 0.63 -3.18
N LEU A 50 -13.96 1.65 -3.35
CA LEU A 50 -13.60 3.04 -3.02
C LEU A 50 -13.23 3.18 -1.53
N ILE A 51 -13.94 2.48 -0.65
CA ILE A 51 -13.70 2.53 0.79
C ILE A 51 -12.54 1.60 1.19
N LYS A 52 -12.69 0.29 0.89
CA LYS A 52 -11.81 -0.78 1.36
C LYS A 52 -10.46 -0.85 0.63
N HIS A 53 -10.35 -0.19 -0.53
CA HIS A 53 -9.12 -0.17 -1.32
C HIS A 53 -8.57 1.25 -1.46
N VAL A 54 -9.37 2.21 -2.00
CA VAL A 54 -8.83 3.55 -2.25
C VAL A 54 -8.57 4.29 -0.93
N MET A 55 -9.60 4.47 -0.11
CA MET A 55 -9.44 5.25 1.13
C MET A 55 -8.52 4.53 2.13
N ASP A 56 -8.70 3.21 2.32
CA ASP A 56 -7.85 2.39 3.20
C ASP A 56 -6.36 2.47 2.82
N SER A 57 -6.04 2.66 1.54
CA SER A 57 -4.67 2.85 1.06
C SER A 57 -4.16 4.29 1.22
N LEU A 58 -5.01 5.28 0.97
CA LEU A 58 -4.59 6.69 0.94
C LEU A 58 -4.41 7.29 2.34
N VAL A 59 -5.13 6.81 3.35
CA VAL A 59 -5.03 7.37 4.72
C VAL A 59 -3.65 7.25 5.35
N ILE A 60 -2.79 6.38 4.84
CA ILE A 60 -1.39 6.29 5.30
C ILE A 60 -0.47 7.32 4.64
N ALA A 61 -0.88 7.93 3.53
CA ALA A 61 -0.03 8.82 2.73
C ALA A 61 0.65 9.92 3.57
N PRO A 62 -0.06 10.66 4.47
CA PRO A 62 0.56 11.72 5.25
C PRO A 62 1.69 11.28 6.18
N HIS A 63 1.83 9.98 6.41
CA HIS A 63 2.83 9.40 7.32
C HIS A 63 4.06 8.87 6.59
N LEU A 64 4.08 8.87 5.26
CA LEU A 64 5.19 8.34 4.46
C LEU A 64 6.31 9.38 4.33
N ILE A 65 7.47 9.06 4.90
CA ILE A 65 8.69 9.88 4.83
C ILE A 65 9.67 9.22 3.87
N GLY A 66 10.26 10.00 2.95
CA GLY A 66 11.16 9.51 1.92
C GLY A 66 10.56 9.59 0.51
N ASN A 67 11.28 9.04 -0.47
CA ASN A 67 10.95 9.17 -1.90
C ASN A 67 10.91 7.84 -2.64
N ASN A 68 11.53 6.79 -2.09
CA ASN A 68 11.62 5.48 -2.73
C ASN A 68 11.03 4.40 -1.83
N PHE A 69 9.93 3.81 -2.25
CA PHE A 69 9.15 2.85 -1.48
C PHE A 69 9.04 1.50 -2.18
N ILE A 70 8.89 0.45 -1.39
CA ILE A 70 8.47 -0.87 -1.86
C ILE A 70 7.20 -1.31 -1.14
N ASP A 71 6.22 -1.75 -1.92
CA ASP A 71 4.98 -2.39 -1.43
C ASP A 71 5.13 -3.90 -1.59
N VAL A 72 5.29 -4.61 -0.47
CA VAL A 72 5.59 -6.04 -0.43
C VAL A 72 4.30 -6.84 -0.30
N GLY A 73 4.11 -7.79 -1.22
CA GLY A 73 2.85 -8.52 -1.32
C GLY A 73 1.72 -7.62 -1.82
N THR A 74 2.05 -6.75 -2.76
CA THR A 74 1.20 -5.66 -3.23
C THR A 74 -0.17 -6.12 -3.77
N GLY A 75 -0.28 -7.38 -4.17
CA GLY A 75 -1.51 -7.91 -4.74
C GLY A 75 -1.92 -7.18 -6.03
N PRO A 76 -3.13 -6.62 -6.08
CA PRO A 76 -3.52 -5.79 -7.22
C PRO A 76 -2.92 -4.37 -7.19
N GLY A 77 -1.93 -4.10 -6.34
CA GLY A 77 -1.29 -2.79 -6.21
C GLY A 77 -1.78 -1.98 -5.01
N LEU A 78 -2.10 -2.63 -3.91
CA LEU A 78 -2.68 -2.00 -2.73
C LEU A 78 -1.75 -2.16 -1.50
N PRO A 79 -1.25 -1.04 -0.96
CA PRO A 79 -1.61 0.35 -1.23
C PRO A 79 -0.81 1.05 -2.35
N GLY A 80 0.22 0.42 -2.92
CA GLY A 80 1.27 1.06 -3.69
C GLY A 80 0.81 1.84 -4.92
N VAL A 81 -0.15 1.35 -5.73
CA VAL A 81 -0.69 2.09 -6.89
C VAL A 81 -1.35 3.39 -6.47
N LEU A 82 -2.17 3.36 -5.42
CA LEU A 82 -2.92 4.54 -4.96
C LEU A 82 -2.00 5.58 -4.33
N LEU A 83 -0.96 5.13 -3.62
CA LEU A 83 0.09 6.00 -3.12
C LEU A 83 0.91 6.63 -4.26
N ALA A 84 1.16 5.89 -5.34
CA ALA A 84 1.83 6.42 -6.52
C ALA A 84 0.98 7.45 -7.27
N ILE A 85 -0.34 7.29 -7.29
CA ILE A 85 -1.26 8.31 -7.81
C ILE A 85 -1.22 9.56 -6.93
N TYR A 86 -1.22 9.39 -5.61
CA TYR A 86 -1.20 10.51 -4.65
C TYR A 86 0.14 11.27 -4.67
N TYR A 87 1.26 10.56 -4.81
CA TYR A 87 2.62 11.11 -4.84
C TYR A 87 3.30 10.88 -6.19
N PRO A 88 3.04 11.70 -7.21
CA PRO A 88 3.63 11.52 -8.55
C PRO A 88 5.17 11.65 -8.58
N ASP A 89 5.75 12.34 -7.60
CA ASP A 89 7.19 12.60 -7.49
C ASP A 89 7.95 11.54 -6.68
N LYS A 90 7.23 10.59 -6.05
CA LYS A 90 7.84 9.47 -5.32
C LYS A 90 7.77 8.18 -6.14
N THR A 91 8.71 7.27 -5.93
CA THR A 91 8.78 5.99 -6.64
C THR A 91 8.29 4.84 -5.80
N PHE A 92 7.58 3.90 -6.43
CA PHE A 92 7.00 2.73 -5.79
C PHE A 92 7.33 1.46 -6.55
N THR A 93 8.13 0.57 -5.93
CA THR A 93 8.30 -0.80 -6.38
C THR A 93 7.13 -1.63 -5.86
N LEU A 94 6.43 -2.34 -6.76
CA LEU A 94 5.27 -3.16 -6.45
C LEU A 94 5.66 -4.63 -6.57
N LEU A 95 5.95 -5.27 -5.43
CA LEU A 95 6.49 -6.62 -5.39
C LEU A 95 5.39 -7.65 -5.10
N ASP A 96 5.28 -8.64 -5.96
CA ASP A 96 4.42 -9.81 -5.74
C ASP A 96 5.00 -11.06 -6.44
N SER A 97 4.77 -12.23 -5.87
CA SER A 97 5.26 -13.48 -6.44
C SER A 97 4.38 -14.02 -7.58
N LEU A 98 3.12 -13.57 -7.67
CA LEU A 98 2.15 -14.11 -8.62
C LEU A 98 2.13 -13.34 -9.95
N GLY A 99 2.53 -14.00 -11.03
CA GLY A 99 2.60 -13.39 -12.36
C GLY A 99 1.28 -12.77 -12.86
N LYS A 100 0.11 -13.30 -12.45
CA LYS A 100 -1.18 -12.71 -12.81
C LYS A 100 -1.37 -11.30 -12.22
N ARG A 101 -0.85 -11.05 -11.01
CA ARG A 101 -0.89 -9.74 -10.35
C ARG A 101 0.05 -8.76 -11.05
N ILE A 102 1.26 -9.21 -11.39
CA ILE A 102 2.22 -8.38 -12.13
C ILE A 102 1.71 -8.01 -13.52
N ARG A 103 1.04 -8.93 -14.24
CA ARG A 103 0.39 -8.60 -15.51
C ARG A 103 -0.67 -7.51 -15.36
N PHE A 104 -1.50 -7.60 -14.32
CA PHE A 104 -2.47 -6.55 -14.00
C PHE A 104 -1.78 -5.22 -13.71
N LEU A 105 -0.73 -5.19 -12.89
CA LEU A 105 0.01 -3.98 -12.54
C LEU A 105 0.68 -3.32 -13.75
N ASN A 106 1.21 -4.10 -14.68
CA ASN A 106 1.72 -3.59 -15.95
C ASN A 106 0.61 -2.93 -16.78
N GLN A 107 -0.59 -3.51 -16.79
CA GLN A 107 -1.75 -2.90 -17.45
C GLN A 107 -2.19 -1.59 -16.77
N VAL A 108 -2.20 -1.56 -15.43
CA VAL A 108 -2.44 -0.33 -14.65
C VAL A 108 -1.43 0.75 -15.02
N LYS A 109 -0.11 0.41 -15.00
CA LYS A 109 0.98 1.33 -15.36
C LYS A 109 0.76 1.96 -16.73
N LEU A 110 0.39 1.14 -17.72
CA LEU A 110 0.17 1.58 -19.10
C LEU A 110 -1.07 2.47 -19.22
N GLN A 111 -2.22 2.00 -18.72
CA GLN A 111 -3.50 2.70 -18.92
C GLN A 111 -3.60 4.00 -18.12
N LEU A 112 -3.09 4.01 -16.89
CA LEU A 112 -3.10 5.21 -16.04
C LEU A 112 -1.86 6.11 -16.28
N LYS A 113 -0.95 5.69 -17.16
CA LYS A 113 0.29 6.40 -17.50
C LYS A 113 1.16 6.70 -16.26
N LEU A 114 1.18 5.79 -15.28
CA LEU A 114 1.97 5.94 -14.06
C LEU A 114 3.44 5.64 -14.35
N LYS A 115 4.27 6.68 -14.36
CA LYS A 115 5.71 6.54 -14.62
C LYS A 115 6.49 6.11 -13.37
N ASN A 116 5.92 6.31 -12.21
CA ASN A 116 6.53 6.16 -10.89
C ASN A 116 6.22 4.83 -10.19
N ILE A 117 5.66 3.85 -10.89
CA ILE A 117 5.51 2.48 -10.39
C ILE A 117 6.41 1.50 -11.15
N GLN A 118 6.98 0.54 -10.43
CA GLN A 118 7.78 -0.54 -10.97
C GLN A 118 7.24 -1.89 -10.48
N PRO A 119 6.39 -2.58 -11.26
CA PRO A 119 5.96 -3.93 -10.94
C PRO A 119 7.12 -4.93 -11.02
N VAL A 120 7.31 -5.74 -9.99
CA VAL A 120 8.38 -6.73 -9.90
C VAL A 120 7.80 -8.09 -9.51
N GLN A 121 8.02 -9.10 -10.35
CA GLN A 121 7.66 -10.47 -10.00
C GLN A 121 8.82 -11.14 -9.30
N SER A 122 8.75 -11.25 -7.98
CA SER A 122 9.74 -11.98 -7.17
C SER A 122 9.14 -12.42 -5.85
N ARG A 123 9.76 -13.43 -5.24
CA ARG A 123 9.64 -13.63 -3.80
C ARG A 123 10.47 -12.58 -3.08
N VAL A 124 10.02 -12.13 -1.92
CA VAL A 124 10.67 -11.03 -1.19
C VAL A 124 12.11 -11.38 -0.81
N GLU A 125 12.38 -12.62 -0.44
CA GLU A 125 13.69 -13.13 -0.04
C GLU A 125 14.74 -13.08 -1.17
N LEU A 126 14.26 -13.10 -2.42
CA LEU A 126 15.10 -13.08 -3.62
C LEU A 126 15.30 -11.67 -4.19
N HIS A 127 14.53 -10.70 -3.68
CA HIS A 127 14.62 -9.32 -4.13
C HIS A 127 15.70 -8.58 -3.33
N GLN A 128 16.85 -8.33 -3.96
CA GLN A 128 18.02 -7.71 -3.33
C GLN A 128 18.26 -6.34 -3.96
N PRO A 129 17.73 -5.25 -3.38
CA PRO A 129 17.95 -3.89 -3.89
C PRO A 129 19.37 -3.42 -3.57
N GLU A 130 20.03 -2.74 -4.53
CA GLU A 130 21.39 -2.22 -4.33
C GLU A 130 21.47 -1.15 -3.23
N LEU A 131 20.51 -0.25 -3.17
CA LEU A 131 20.51 0.90 -2.25
C LEU A 131 19.50 0.78 -1.10
N GLY A 132 18.60 -0.19 -1.18
CA GLY A 132 17.46 -0.29 -0.27
C GLY A 132 16.42 0.82 -0.46
N TYR A 133 15.36 0.76 0.34
CA TYR A 133 14.20 1.64 0.24
C TYR A 133 14.10 2.58 1.44
N ASP A 134 13.57 3.78 1.23
CA ASP A 134 13.22 4.70 2.31
C ASP A 134 12.05 4.16 3.14
N GLY A 135 11.16 3.43 2.49
CA GLY A 135 10.04 2.79 3.17
C GLY A 135 9.65 1.45 2.58
N VAL A 136 9.45 0.48 3.47
CA VAL A 136 8.89 -0.84 3.17
C VAL A 136 7.47 -0.86 3.67
N ILE A 137 6.50 -0.90 2.76
CA ILE A 137 5.07 -0.87 3.07
C ILE A 137 4.50 -2.27 2.90
N SER A 138 3.63 -2.70 3.78
CA SER A 138 2.84 -3.90 3.53
C SER A 138 1.52 -3.89 4.28
N ARG A 139 0.51 -4.49 3.61
CA ARG A 139 -0.81 -4.84 4.15
C ARG A 139 -1.03 -6.35 4.17
N ALA A 140 -0.09 -7.11 3.61
CA ALA A 140 -0.28 -8.52 3.26
C ALA A 140 0.10 -9.51 4.36
N PHE A 141 0.97 -9.11 5.30
CA PHE A 141 1.48 -10.04 6.31
C PHE A 141 0.49 -10.28 7.44
N ALA A 142 0.42 -11.53 7.90
CA ALA A 142 -0.40 -11.93 9.03
C ALA A 142 0.06 -11.24 10.33
N SER A 143 1.37 -11.12 10.53
CA SER A 143 1.96 -10.44 11.69
C SER A 143 3.06 -9.46 11.30
N ILE A 144 3.37 -8.52 12.21
CA ILE A 144 4.53 -7.61 12.04
C ILE A 144 5.83 -8.42 12.06
N ASN A 145 5.93 -9.44 12.90
CA ASN A 145 7.10 -10.32 12.96
C ASN A 145 7.37 -11.03 11.63
N ASP A 146 6.33 -11.51 10.96
CA ASP A 146 6.48 -12.09 9.62
C ASP A 146 7.00 -11.06 8.63
N MET A 147 6.41 -9.85 8.63
CA MET A 147 6.89 -8.76 7.78
C MET A 147 8.37 -8.45 8.02
N LEU A 148 8.78 -8.29 9.28
CA LEU A 148 10.16 -7.99 9.65
C LEU A 148 11.11 -9.13 9.26
N SER A 149 10.72 -10.38 9.54
CA SER A 149 11.51 -11.56 9.20
C SER A 149 11.83 -11.64 7.70
N TRP A 150 10.85 -11.36 6.85
CA TRP A 150 10.99 -11.47 5.41
C TRP A 150 11.55 -10.23 4.74
N CYS A 151 11.36 -9.05 5.33
CA CYS A 151 11.65 -7.76 4.71
C CYS A 151 12.85 -7.03 5.32
N LYS A 152 13.53 -7.58 6.35
CA LYS A 152 14.62 -6.90 7.10
C LYS A 152 15.76 -6.33 6.25
N HIS A 153 15.99 -6.89 5.07
CA HIS A 153 17.06 -6.50 4.16
C HIS A 153 16.65 -5.39 3.16
N LEU A 154 15.37 -5.02 3.13
CA LEU A 154 14.84 -4.09 2.14
C LEU A 154 15.04 -2.61 2.47
N PRO A 155 14.92 -2.16 3.73
CA PRO A 155 15.14 -0.75 4.04
C PRO A 155 16.60 -0.34 3.85
N ASN A 156 16.84 0.89 3.40
CA ASN A 156 18.15 1.50 3.51
C ASN A 156 18.48 1.85 4.97
N LYS A 157 19.69 2.37 5.25
CA LYS A 157 20.18 2.68 6.62
C LYS A 157 19.25 3.63 7.41
N LYS A 158 18.46 4.45 6.74
CA LYS A 158 17.50 5.40 7.37
C LYS A 158 16.05 5.01 7.08
N GLY A 159 15.84 3.88 6.40
CA GLY A 159 14.52 3.42 5.97
C GLY A 159 13.67 2.90 7.13
N ALA A 160 12.37 2.90 6.90
CA ALA A 160 11.39 2.46 7.87
C ALA A 160 10.47 1.38 7.30
N PHE A 161 9.88 0.59 8.18
CA PHE A 161 8.77 -0.30 7.87
C PHE A 161 7.46 0.40 8.19
N PHE A 162 6.49 0.26 7.31
CA PHE A 162 5.14 0.81 7.41
C PHE A 162 4.14 -0.35 7.37
N ALA A 163 3.85 -0.92 8.54
CA ALA A 163 2.95 -2.06 8.65
C ALA A 163 1.50 -1.59 8.83
N MET A 164 0.65 -1.89 7.85
CA MET A 164 -0.79 -1.61 7.91
C MET A 164 -1.50 -2.75 8.64
N LYS A 165 -2.15 -2.44 9.75
CA LYS A 165 -2.75 -3.43 10.67
C LYS A 165 -4.18 -3.09 11.06
N GLY A 166 -4.93 -4.11 11.52
CA GLY A 166 -6.24 -3.98 12.14
C GLY A 166 -6.18 -3.84 13.67
N ALA A 167 -7.10 -4.47 14.39
CA ALA A 167 -7.31 -4.28 15.84
C ALA A 167 -6.17 -4.82 16.74
N ALA A 168 -5.52 -5.93 16.39
CA ALA A 168 -4.60 -6.65 17.30
C ALA A 168 -3.16 -6.08 17.36
N VAL A 169 -3.00 -4.76 17.28
CA VAL A 169 -1.66 -4.12 17.17
C VAL A 169 -0.84 -4.25 18.45
N GLN A 170 -1.45 -4.13 19.63
CA GLN A 170 -0.72 -4.10 20.91
C GLN A 170 -0.04 -5.45 21.21
N GLU A 171 -0.71 -6.55 20.90
CA GLU A 171 -0.15 -7.90 21.09
C GLU A 171 1.04 -8.14 20.14
N GLU A 172 0.93 -7.69 18.89
CA GLU A 172 2.01 -7.82 17.92
C GLU A 172 3.24 -7.00 18.30
N ILE A 173 3.04 -5.80 18.88
CA ILE A 173 4.15 -4.93 19.33
C ILE A 173 4.89 -5.52 20.53
N ALA A 174 4.18 -6.16 21.44
CA ALA A 174 4.80 -6.80 22.60
C ALA A 174 5.77 -7.95 22.24
N ALA A 175 5.63 -8.51 21.03
CA ALA A 175 6.42 -9.63 20.53
C ALA A 175 7.48 -9.24 19.49
N LEU A 176 7.82 -7.97 19.37
CA LEU A 176 8.79 -7.50 18.38
C LEU A 176 10.22 -7.98 18.66
N PRO A 177 11.01 -8.28 17.62
CA PRO A 177 12.41 -8.66 17.79
C PRO A 177 13.30 -7.46 18.16
N ASP A 178 14.40 -7.74 18.87
CA ASP A 178 15.32 -6.72 19.41
C ASP A 178 16.01 -5.84 18.35
N PHE A 179 16.01 -6.23 17.09
CA PHE A 179 16.69 -5.47 16.03
C PHE A 179 15.85 -4.29 15.48
N VAL A 180 14.63 -4.09 15.97
CA VAL A 180 13.75 -2.98 15.56
C VAL A 180 13.19 -2.24 16.78
N LYS A 181 12.84 -0.98 16.55
CA LYS A 181 12.08 -0.17 17.51
C LYS A 181 10.83 0.43 16.83
N VAL A 182 9.80 0.60 17.63
CA VAL A 182 8.59 1.32 17.21
C VAL A 182 8.86 2.82 17.27
N VAL A 183 8.73 3.49 16.13
CA VAL A 183 8.83 4.95 16.04
C VAL A 183 7.49 5.60 16.30
N ALA A 184 6.41 5.03 15.76
CA ALA A 184 5.06 5.53 15.97
C ALA A 184 4.00 4.46 15.70
N ILE A 185 2.87 4.61 16.38
CA ILE A 185 1.63 3.89 16.09
C ILE A 185 0.59 4.97 15.78
N LYS A 186 0.03 4.93 14.57
CA LYS A 186 -0.99 5.89 14.12
C LYS A 186 -2.31 5.16 14.00
N SER A 187 -3.30 5.57 14.81
CA SER A 187 -4.68 5.18 14.55
C SER A 187 -5.17 5.91 13.30
N LEU A 188 -5.76 5.19 12.38
CA LEU A 188 -6.21 5.72 11.08
C LEU A 188 -7.73 5.65 11.01
N THR A 189 -8.34 6.77 10.61
CA THR A 189 -9.77 6.81 10.31
C THR A 189 -9.97 6.70 8.81
N VAL A 190 -10.62 5.62 8.38
CA VAL A 190 -11.03 5.43 6.99
C VAL A 190 -12.51 5.76 6.89
N PRO A 191 -12.90 6.80 6.11
CA PRO A 191 -14.30 7.19 5.99
C PRO A 191 -15.21 6.02 5.63
N GLN A 192 -16.32 5.89 6.34
CA GLN A 192 -17.34 4.84 6.16
C GLN A 192 -16.85 3.39 6.39
N LEU A 193 -15.63 3.17 6.87
CA LEU A 193 -15.15 1.86 7.26
C LEU A 193 -15.33 1.65 8.76
N GLN A 194 -16.19 0.74 9.15
CA GLN A 194 -16.38 0.35 10.56
C GLN A 194 -15.37 -0.73 10.98
N ALA A 195 -14.08 -0.41 10.88
CA ALA A 195 -13.01 -1.32 11.29
C ALA A 195 -11.80 -0.51 11.74
N GLU A 196 -11.17 -0.95 12.81
CA GLU A 196 -9.94 -0.33 13.30
C GLU A 196 -8.83 -0.48 12.27
N ARG A 197 -8.08 0.61 12.11
CA ARG A 197 -6.90 0.66 11.25
C ARG A 197 -5.76 1.36 11.97
N HIS A 198 -4.59 0.75 11.88
CA HIS A 198 -3.37 1.29 12.46
C HIS A 198 -2.24 1.24 11.42
N LEU A 199 -1.37 2.24 11.47
CA LEU A 199 -0.08 2.21 10.82
C LEU A 199 0.99 2.13 11.90
N VAL A 200 1.72 1.03 11.92
CA VAL A 200 2.89 0.88 12.79
C VAL A 200 4.13 1.22 11.99
N ILE A 201 4.89 2.19 12.49
CA ILE A 201 6.13 2.66 11.87
C ILE A 201 7.29 2.15 12.71
N LEU A 202 8.19 1.36 12.11
CA LEU A 202 9.34 0.78 12.78
C LEU A 202 10.63 1.10 12.02
N THR A 203 11.74 1.18 12.74
CA THR A 203 13.08 1.32 12.16
C THR A 203 14.01 0.27 12.77
N HIS A 204 15.11 0.01 12.09
CA HIS A 204 16.23 -0.69 12.74
C HIS A 204 16.73 0.11 13.94
N ASN A 205 17.22 -0.61 14.95
CA ASN A 205 17.86 -0.03 16.14
C ASN A 205 19.18 0.63 15.78
#